data_158b3f07b3defcded39ab58c40003e13
#
_entry.id   158b3f07b3defcded39ab58c40003e13
#
_cell.length_a   1.000
_cell.length_b   1.000
_cell.length_c   1.000
_cell.angle_alpha   90.00
_cell.angle_beta   90.00
_cell.angle_gamma   90.00
#
_symmetry.space_group_name_H-M   'P 1'
#
loop_
_entity.id
_entity.type
_entity.pdbx_description
1 polymer ?
#
loop_
_entity_poly.entity_id
_entity_poly.type
_entity_poly.pdbx_seq_one_letter_code
_entity_poly.pdbx_strand_id
1 'polypeptide(L)'
;LNTLLYTRWVKQRAADVDRWSGGRLGYVHIESMGDDSFRSVYSDILGKYNNREGIVIDTRFNGGGRLHEDIEILFSGQKYFTQVVRGREACDMPSRRWNKPSIMVTCEANYSNAHGTPWVYRHRNIGRLVGMPVPGTMTSVSWERLQDPSLVFGIPVVGYRLPDGSYLENSQLEPDIKVANSPETIVKGEDTQLKVAVEELLKELDK
;
A
#
# COMPACT_ATOMS: atom_id res chain seq x y z
N LEU A 1 -7.79 23.41 -3.13
CA LEU A 1 -6.39 23.51 -3.55
C LEU A 1 -5.64 22.20 -3.22
N ASN A 2 -5.70 21.73 -1.98
CA ASN A 2 -5.00 20.50 -1.54
C ASN A 2 -5.37 19.28 -2.38
N THR A 3 -6.66 19.09 -2.68
CA THR A 3 -7.15 17.97 -3.53
C THR A 3 -6.55 18.02 -4.94
N LEU A 4 -6.43 19.21 -5.52
CA LEU A 4 -5.84 19.37 -6.86
C LEU A 4 -4.34 19.08 -6.86
N LEU A 5 -3.64 19.52 -5.82
CA LEU A 5 -2.20 19.25 -5.67
C LEU A 5 -1.95 17.76 -5.45
N TYR A 6 -2.76 17.12 -4.60
CA TYR A 6 -2.72 15.68 -4.39
C TYR A 6 -2.96 14.90 -5.69
N THR A 7 -4.05 15.21 -6.39
CA THR A 7 -4.36 14.55 -7.68
C THR A 7 -3.23 14.72 -8.70
N ARG A 8 -2.63 15.91 -8.76
CA ARG A 8 -1.47 16.16 -9.62
C ARG A 8 -0.27 15.32 -9.22
N TRP A 9 0.02 15.23 -7.91
CA TRP A 9 1.13 14.45 -7.39
C TRP A 9 0.96 12.95 -7.73
N VAL A 10 -0.22 12.37 -7.49
CA VAL A 10 -0.52 10.96 -7.84
C VAL A 10 -0.37 10.70 -9.34
N LYS A 11 -0.90 11.60 -10.18
CA LYS A 11 -0.75 11.48 -11.65
C LYS A 11 0.71 11.54 -12.08
N GLN A 12 1.52 12.40 -11.45
CA GLN A 12 2.94 12.51 -11.76
C GLN A 12 3.67 11.23 -11.37
N ARG A 13 3.42 10.69 -10.17
CA ARG A 13 4.02 9.41 -9.72
C ARG A 13 3.64 8.24 -10.62
N ALA A 14 2.38 8.17 -11.04
CA ALA A 14 1.94 7.16 -12.00
C ALA A 14 2.67 7.27 -13.35
N ALA A 15 2.85 8.50 -13.85
CA ALA A 15 3.59 8.76 -15.09
C ALA A 15 5.08 8.41 -14.95
N ASP A 16 5.68 8.69 -13.79
CA ASP A 16 7.07 8.34 -13.51
C ASP A 16 7.27 6.81 -13.49
N VAL A 17 6.38 6.05 -12.82
CA VAL A 17 6.43 4.58 -12.81
C VAL A 17 6.26 4.01 -14.23
N ASP A 18 5.32 4.51 -15.00
CA ASP A 18 5.11 4.10 -16.39
C ASP A 18 6.37 4.32 -17.24
N ARG A 19 6.94 5.52 -17.16
CA ARG A 19 8.15 5.89 -17.88
C ARG A 19 9.37 5.07 -17.48
N TRP A 20 9.63 4.90 -16.16
CA TRP A 20 10.80 4.19 -15.66
C TRP A 20 10.73 2.70 -15.92
N SER A 21 9.52 2.12 -15.96
CA SER A 21 9.31 0.71 -16.24
C SER A 21 9.11 0.38 -17.71
N GLY A 22 9.11 1.38 -18.61
CA GLY A 22 8.78 1.18 -20.03
C GLY A 22 7.37 0.63 -20.22
N GLY A 23 6.42 1.01 -19.35
CA GLY A 23 5.04 0.57 -19.41
C GLY A 23 4.77 -0.83 -18.81
N ARG A 24 5.76 -1.48 -18.18
CA ARG A 24 5.59 -2.82 -17.59
C ARG A 24 4.86 -2.81 -16.25
N LEU A 25 4.99 -1.71 -15.48
CA LEU A 25 4.41 -1.60 -14.14
C LEU A 25 3.23 -0.64 -14.09
N GLY A 26 2.28 -0.94 -13.18
CA GLY A 26 1.24 -0.02 -12.74
C GLY A 26 1.60 0.68 -11.44
N TYR A 27 0.82 1.70 -11.08
CA TYR A 27 0.97 2.45 -9.84
C TYR A 27 -0.38 2.77 -9.23
N VAL A 28 -0.54 2.48 -7.94
CA VAL A 28 -1.69 2.92 -7.16
C VAL A 28 -1.22 3.60 -5.88
N HIS A 29 -1.89 4.70 -5.50
CA HIS A 29 -1.69 5.34 -4.22
C HIS A 29 -2.91 5.11 -3.32
N ILE A 30 -2.67 4.65 -2.10
CA ILE A 30 -3.70 4.46 -1.08
C ILE A 30 -3.70 5.69 -0.19
N GLU A 31 -4.57 6.67 -0.47
CA GLU A 31 -4.61 7.96 0.24
C GLU A 31 -5.00 7.79 1.71
N SER A 32 -5.99 6.93 1.96
CA SER A 32 -6.47 6.59 3.31
C SER A 32 -6.91 5.12 3.34
N MET A 33 -6.97 4.53 4.52
CA MET A 33 -7.45 3.16 4.68
C MET A 33 -8.99 3.12 4.80
N GLY A 34 -9.68 3.51 3.71
CA GLY A 34 -11.13 3.58 3.61
C GLY A 34 -11.67 3.14 2.25
N ASP A 35 -13.01 3.02 2.16
CA ASP A 35 -13.73 2.48 1.00
C ASP A 35 -13.43 3.19 -0.31
N ASP A 36 -13.33 4.52 -0.30
CA ASP A 36 -13.08 5.29 -1.53
C ASP A 36 -11.69 4.97 -2.11
N SER A 37 -10.67 4.85 -1.24
CA SER A 37 -9.35 4.42 -1.64
C SER A 37 -9.36 2.97 -2.15
N PHE A 38 -10.10 2.08 -1.48
CA PHE A 38 -10.23 0.70 -1.93
C PHE A 38 -10.87 0.59 -3.32
N ARG A 39 -11.97 1.30 -3.55
CA ARG A 39 -12.66 1.34 -4.85
C ARG A 39 -11.74 1.82 -5.97
N SER A 40 -10.95 2.87 -5.70
CA SER A 40 -9.97 3.38 -6.65
C SER A 40 -8.89 2.34 -6.96
N VAL A 41 -8.28 1.75 -5.95
CA VAL A 41 -7.24 0.71 -6.10
C VAL A 41 -7.80 -0.49 -6.85
N TYR A 42 -8.96 -1.00 -6.44
CA TYR A 42 -9.63 -2.14 -7.05
C TYR A 42 -9.93 -1.89 -8.55
N SER A 43 -10.49 -0.72 -8.87
CA SER A 43 -10.77 -0.33 -10.25
C SER A 43 -9.52 -0.20 -11.09
N ASP A 44 -8.47 0.42 -10.53
CA ASP A 44 -7.22 0.63 -11.25
C ASP A 44 -6.46 -0.67 -11.51
N ILE A 45 -6.33 -1.56 -10.53
CA ILE A 45 -5.56 -2.79 -10.70
C ILE A 45 -6.25 -3.83 -11.57
N LEU A 46 -7.58 -3.95 -11.46
CA LEU A 46 -8.35 -4.92 -12.27
C LEU A 46 -8.81 -4.36 -13.63
N GLY A 47 -8.77 -3.03 -13.79
CA GLY A 47 -9.10 -2.34 -15.04
C GLY A 47 -7.86 -1.78 -15.72
N LYS A 48 -7.48 -0.57 -15.35
CA LYS A 48 -6.42 0.23 -15.99
C LYS A 48 -5.07 -0.49 -16.06
N TYR A 49 -4.70 -1.23 -15.03
CA TYR A 49 -3.40 -1.89 -14.92
C TYR A 49 -3.45 -3.40 -15.09
N ASN A 50 -4.60 -3.94 -15.50
CA ASN A 50 -4.77 -5.38 -15.66
C ASN A 50 -3.72 -6.03 -16.59
N ASN A 51 -3.26 -5.30 -17.61
CA ASN A 51 -2.25 -5.77 -18.56
C ASN A 51 -0.80 -5.61 -18.09
N ARG A 52 -0.55 -4.96 -16.95
CA ARG A 52 0.80 -4.75 -16.42
C ARG A 52 1.36 -6.05 -15.84
N GLU A 53 2.67 -6.16 -15.85
CA GLU A 53 3.38 -7.33 -15.31
C GLU A 53 3.49 -7.28 -13.80
N GLY A 54 3.54 -6.08 -13.21
CA GLY A 54 3.60 -5.83 -11.78
C GLY A 54 2.98 -4.51 -11.39
N ILE A 55 2.89 -4.24 -10.08
CA ILE A 55 2.30 -3.00 -9.58
C ILE A 55 3.06 -2.45 -8.36
N VAL A 56 3.26 -1.13 -8.34
CA VAL A 56 3.77 -0.39 -7.17
C VAL A 56 2.58 0.13 -6.38
N ILE A 57 2.53 -0.24 -5.10
CA ILE A 57 1.51 0.19 -4.14
C ILE A 57 2.14 1.26 -3.24
N ASP A 58 1.71 2.49 -3.37
CA ASP A 58 2.24 3.61 -2.57
C ASP A 58 1.29 3.90 -1.41
N THR A 59 1.76 3.71 -0.18
CA THR A 59 1.00 4.00 1.04
C THR A 59 1.53 5.23 1.77
N ARG A 60 2.48 5.95 1.21
CA ARG A 60 3.10 7.10 1.87
C ARG A 60 2.07 8.17 2.22
N PHE A 61 2.26 8.80 3.37
CA PHE A 61 1.40 9.87 3.92
C PHE A 61 -0.03 9.43 4.28
N ASN A 62 -0.27 8.13 4.40
CA ASN A 62 -1.58 7.59 4.77
C ASN A 62 -1.80 7.66 6.28
N GLY A 63 -2.86 8.33 6.71
CA GLY A 63 -3.21 8.55 8.12
C GLY A 63 -3.96 7.39 8.78
N GLY A 64 -4.19 6.27 8.07
CA GLY A 64 -4.88 5.11 8.61
C GLY A 64 -6.35 5.01 8.23
N GLY A 65 -7.09 4.24 9.00
CA GLY A 65 -8.48 3.84 8.78
C GLY A 65 -8.68 2.37 9.09
N ARG A 66 -9.37 1.62 8.20
CA ARG A 66 -9.55 0.17 8.31
C ARG A 66 -9.70 -0.46 6.92
N LEU A 67 -8.59 -0.90 6.33
CA LEU A 67 -8.57 -1.46 4.97
C LEU A 67 -7.57 -2.63 4.80
N HIS A 68 -6.80 -2.96 5.84
CA HIS A 68 -5.72 -3.95 5.73
C HIS A 68 -6.20 -5.34 5.30
N GLU A 69 -7.40 -5.75 5.73
CA GLU A 69 -8.00 -7.05 5.37
C GLU A 69 -8.35 -7.10 3.87
N ASP A 70 -8.99 -6.04 3.35
CA ASP A 70 -9.38 -5.98 1.94
C ASP A 70 -8.17 -5.93 1.02
N ILE A 71 -7.14 -5.18 1.40
CA ILE A 71 -5.86 -5.13 0.67
C ILE A 71 -5.17 -6.49 0.72
N GLU A 72 -5.11 -7.14 1.89
CA GLU A 72 -4.54 -8.48 2.02
C GLU A 72 -5.25 -9.46 1.09
N ILE A 73 -6.57 -9.56 1.15
CA ILE A 73 -7.38 -10.47 0.32
C ILE A 73 -7.16 -10.19 -1.17
N LEU A 74 -7.14 -8.90 -1.57
CA LEU A 74 -6.97 -8.49 -2.96
C LEU A 74 -5.63 -8.93 -3.55
N PHE A 75 -4.57 -8.94 -2.75
CA PHE A 75 -3.20 -9.23 -3.19
C PHE A 75 -2.69 -10.64 -2.83
N SER A 76 -3.32 -11.33 -1.89
CA SER A 76 -2.87 -12.66 -1.42
C SER A 76 -3.75 -13.83 -1.87
N GLY A 77 -4.90 -13.58 -2.47
CA GLY A 77 -5.88 -14.61 -2.84
C GLY A 77 -5.25 -15.75 -3.64
N GLN A 78 -5.31 -16.98 -3.12
CA GLN A 78 -4.72 -18.14 -3.78
C GLN A 78 -5.68 -18.75 -4.81
N LYS A 79 -5.13 -19.21 -5.94
CA LYS A 79 -5.88 -19.92 -6.97
C LYS A 79 -6.47 -21.22 -6.39
N TYR A 80 -7.77 -21.43 -6.63
CA TYR A 80 -8.47 -22.67 -6.26
C TYR A 80 -9.18 -23.35 -7.42
N PHE A 81 -9.55 -22.63 -8.50
CA PHE A 81 -10.11 -23.18 -9.73
C PHE A 81 -9.54 -22.49 -10.96
N THR A 82 -9.61 -23.18 -12.10
CA THR A 82 -9.57 -22.56 -13.43
C THR A 82 -10.95 -22.71 -14.05
N GLN A 83 -11.57 -21.60 -14.43
CA GLN A 83 -12.82 -21.62 -15.18
C GLN A 83 -12.55 -22.00 -16.64
N VAL A 84 -13.24 -23.04 -17.10
CA VAL A 84 -13.11 -23.55 -18.47
C VAL A 84 -14.44 -23.40 -19.20
N VAL A 85 -14.41 -22.78 -20.37
CA VAL A 85 -15.59 -22.60 -21.23
C VAL A 85 -15.36 -23.35 -22.54
N ARG A 86 -16.15 -24.40 -22.78
CA ARG A 86 -16.07 -25.23 -23.99
C ARG A 86 -14.65 -25.71 -24.32
N GLY A 87 -13.91 -26.18 -23.29
CA GLY A 87 -12.55 -26.68 -23.43
C GLY A 87 -11.46 -25.64 -23.53
N ARG A 88 -11.78 -24.34 -23.36
CA ARG A 88 -10.80 -23.24 -23.31
C ARG A 88 -10.75 -22.63 -21.91
N GLU A 89 -9.57 -22.47 -21.37
CA GLU A 89 -9.38 -21.75 -20.12
C GLU A 89 -9.80 -20.29 -20.30
N ALA A 90 -10.68 -19.82 -19.43
CA ALA A 90 -11.21 -18.46 -19.43
C ALA A 90 -10.52 -17.56 -18.40
N CYS A 91 -10.44 -18.00 -17.15
CA CYS A 91 -9.76 -17.28 -16.08
C CYS A 91 -9.48 -18.17 -14.87
N ASP A 92 -8.54 -17.76 -14.06
CA ASP A 92 -8.31 -18.34 -12.73
C ASP A 92 -9.28 -17.76 -11.69
N MET A 93 -9.62 -18.56 -10.69
CA MET A 93 -10.47 -18.14 -9.58
C MET A 93 -9.70 -18.20 -8.24
N PRO A 94 -9.81 -17.15 -7.40
CA PRO A 94 -10.65 -15.97 -7.52
C PRO A 94 -10.18 -15.05 -8.65
N SER A 95 -11.10 -14.62 -9.53
CA SER A 95 -10.76 -13.76 -10.67
C SER A 95 -10.56 -12.29 -10.28
N ARG A 96 -11.05 -11.92 -9.10
CA ARG A 96 -11.02 -10.53 -8.59
C ARG A 96 -9.88 -10.34 -7.58
N ARG A 97 -8.67 -10.64 -8.01
CA ARG A 97 -7.44 -10.48 -7.23
C ARG A 97 -6.30 -10.00 -8.11
N TRP A 98 -5.30 -9.38 -7.49
CA TRP A 98 -4.02 -9.18 -8.13
C TRP A 98 -3.13 -10.40 -7.88
N ASN A 99 -2.74 -11.10 -8.92
CA ASN A 99 -1.98 -12.36 -8.86
C ASN A 99 -0.58 -12.26 -9.47
N LYS A 100 -0.13 -11.03 -9.68
CA LYS A 100 1.20 -10.72 -10.25
C LYS A 100 2.07 -10.05 -9.19
N PRO A 101 3.40 -9.96 -9.39
CA PRO A 101 4.30 -9.31 -8.47
C PRO A 101 3.87 -7.88 -8.10
N SER A 102 4.14 -7.50 -6.87
CA SER A 102 3.89 -6.15 -6.37
C SER A 102 4.95 -5.75 -5.35
N ILE A 103 5.13 -4.46 -5.15
CA ILE A 103 6.02 -3.88 -4.16
C ILE A 103 5.31 -2.71 -3.48
N MET A 104 5.52 -2.54 -2.16
CA MET A 104 4.85 -1.49 -1.41
C MET A 104 5.83 -0.43 -0.94
N VAL A 105 5.46 0.85 -1.12
CA VAL A 105 6.26 1.99 -0.67
C VAL A 105 5.68 2.57 0.60
N THR A 106 6.54 2.77 1.61
CA THR A 106 6.19 3.26 2.95
C THR A 106 7.01 4.49 3.35
N CYS A 107 6.52 5.27 4.30
CA CYS A 107 7.26 6.38 4.89
C CYS A 107 6.94 6.56 6.38
N GLU A 108 7.68 7.43 7.04
CA GLU A 108 7.56 7.74 8.46
C GLU A 108 6.23 8.41 8.84
N ALA A 109 5.50 8.95 7.86
CA ALA A 109 4.20 9.58 8.07
C ALA A 109 3.03 8.59 7.96
N ASN A 110 3.29 7.31 7.67
CA ASN A 110 2.26 6.28 7.75
C ASN A 110 1.80 6.11 9.20
N TYR A 111 0.48 6.07 9.41
CA TYR A 111 -0.09 6.03 10.75
C TYR A 111 -1.22 5.01 10.86
N SER A 112 -1.41 4.42 12.05
CA SER A 112 -2.54 3.51 12.38
C SER A 112 -2.63 2.33 11.40
N ASN A 113 -3.74 2.13 10.71
CA ASN A 113 -3.90 1.03 9.76
C ASN A 113 -2.90 1.08 8.59
N ALA A 114 -2.28 2.25 8.31
CA ALA A 114 -1.17 2.36 7.38
C ALA A 114 0.17 1.83 7.94
N HIS A 115 0.23 1.44 9.22
CA HIS A 115 1.24 0.57 9.80
C HIS A 115 0.85 -0.91 9.68
N GLY A 116 -0.41 -1.25 10.00
CA GLY A 116 -0.89 -2.64 9.93
C GLY A 116 -0.89 -3.20 8.51
N THR A 117 -1.28 -2.42 7.51
CA THR A 117 -1.33 -2.85 6.11
C THR A 117 0.03 -3.33 5.57
N PRO A 118 1.12 -2.55 5.63
CA PRO A 118 2.44 -3.02 5.19
C PRO A 118 2.98 -4.16 6.05
N TRP A 119 2.64 -4.19 7.36
CA TRP A 119 3.01 -5.32 8.20
C TRP A 119 2.37 -6.63 7.71
N VAL A 120 1.06 -6.64 7.47
CA VAL A 120 0.34 -7.80 6.92
C VAL A 120 0.87 -8.18 5.55
N TYR A 121 1.06 -7.21 4.67
CA TYR A 121 1.58 -7.39 3.30
C TYR A 121 2.90 -8.18 3.30
N ARG A 122 3.85 -7.77 4.14
CA ARG A 122 5.14 -8.48 4.29
C ARG A 122 4.97 -9.83 5.00
N HIS A 123 4.20 -9.89 6.09
CA HIS A 123 3.97 -11.11 6.87
C HIS A 123 3.32 -12.23 6.04
N ARG A 124 2.46 -11.86 5.10
CA ARG A 124 1.83 -12.79 4.16
C ARG A 124 2.68 -13.10 2.93
N ASN A 125 3.92 -12.58 2.87
CA ASN A 125 4.83 -12.75 1.74
C ASN A 125 4.21 -12.32 0.39
N ILE A 126 3.41 -11.24 0.40
CA ILE A 126 2.81 -10.71 -0.82
C ILE A 126 3.87 -9.98 -1.65
N GLY A 127 4.76 -9.25 -1.01
CA GLY A 127 5.86 -8.56 -1.65
C GLY A 127 6.75 -7.85 -0.63
N ARG A 128 7.75 -7.11 -1.11
CA ARG A 128 8.72 -6.37 -0.30
C ARG A 128 8.26 -4.95 -0.02
N LEU A 129 8.78 -4.37 1.07
CA LEU A 129 8.59 -2.98 1.47
C LEU A 129 9.81 -2.15 1.09
N VAL A 130 9.58 -0.98 0.50
CA VAL A 130 10.62 0.01 0.14
C VAL A 130 10.29 1.34 0.78
N GLY A 131 11.28 2.06 1.26
CA GLY A 131 11.12 3.42 1.77
C GLY A 131 11.69 3.59 3.16
N MET A 132 10.94 4.22 4.04
CA MET A 132 11.36 4.51 5.40
C MET A 132 10.54 3.73 6.43
N PRO A 133 11.10 3.52 7.64
CA PRO A 133 10.41 2.81 8.71
C PRO A 133 9.07 3.44 9.04
N VAL A 134 8.08 2.59 9.31
CA VAL A 134 6.75 3.02 9.73
C VAL A 134 6.66 2.99 11.26
N PRO A 135 6.24 4.07 11.92
CA PRO A 135 6.06 4.10 13.37
C PRO A 135 5.05 3.05 13.85
N GLY A 136 5.28 2.49 15.02
CA GLY A 136 4.41 1.49 15.64
C GLY A 136 3.15 2.08 16.24
N THR A 137 2.15 2.38 15.43
CA THR A 137 0.94 3.11 15.82
C THR A 137 -0.33 2.41 15.32
N MET A 138 -0.64 1.23 15.85
CA MET A 138 -1.77 0.44 15.34
C MET A 138 -3.00 0.42 16.26
N THR A 139 -2.88 0.78 17.53
CA THR A 139 -3.98 0.75 18.50
C THR A 139 -5.11 1.69 18.08
N SER A 140 -6.35 1.20 18.04
CA SER A 140 -7.52 2.02 17.82
C SER A 140 -8.01 2.66 19.12
N VAL A 141 -8.53 3.88 19.04
CA VAL A 141 -8.95 4.67 20.19
C VAL A 141 -10.44 5.05 20.10
N SER A 142 -11.09 5.17 21.27
CA SER A 142 -12.35 5.87 21.42
C SER A 142 -12.06 7.34 21.76
N TRP A 143 -12.64 8.25 20.99
CA TRP A 143 -12.39 9.68 21.16
C TRP A 143 -13.41 10.29 22.12
N GLU A 144 -12.91 10.86 23.21
CA GLU A 144 -13.72 11.55 24.21
C GLU A 144 -13.46 13.06 24.17
N ARG A 145 -14.53 13.85 24.28
CA ARG A 145 -14.45 15.31 24.39
C ARG A 145 -14.50 15.70 25.86
N LEU A 146 -13.58 16.55 26.28
CA LEU A 146 -13.56 17.08 27.64
C LEU A 146 -14.60 18.21 27.82
N GLN A 147 -14.70 18.76 29.05
CA GLN A 147 -15.58 19.90 29.35
C GLN A 147 -15.32 21.09 28.41
N ASP A 148 -14.05 21.36 28.11
CA ASP A 148 -13.71 22.24 27.00
C ASP A 148 -13.77 21.42 25.70
N PRO A 149 -14.74 21.69 24.80
CA PRO A 149 -14.97 20.90 23.60
C PRO A 149 -13.84 21.04 22.56
N SER A 150 -12.91 21.97 22.74
CA SER A 150 -11.68 22.07 21.91
C SER A 150 -10.65 21.02 22.28
N LEU A 151 -10.79 20.39 23.44
CA LEU A 151 -9.90 19.35 23.93
C LEU A 151 -10.50 17.97 23.69
N VAL A 152 -9.73 17.12 23.02
CA VAL A 152 -10.12 15.75 22.68
C VAL A 152 -9.07 14.79 23.21
N PHE A 153 -9.50 13.69 23.81
CA PHE A 153 -8.64 12.65 24.34
C PHE A 153 -8.98 11.29 23.73
N GLY A 154 -7.97 10.54 23.28
CA GLY A 154 -8.13 9.21 22.71
C GLY A 154 -7.86 8.13 23.76
N ILE A 155 -8.86 7.31 24.09
CA ILE A 155 -8.73 6.17 25.00
C ILE A 155 -8.44 4.92 24.16
N PRO A 156 -7.28 4.22 24.34
CA PRO A 156 -6.99 2.97 23.65
C PRO A 156 -8.03 1.89 23.99
N VAL A 157 -8.67 1.32 22.97
CA VAL A 157 -9.76 0.32 23.16
C VAL A 157 -9.55 -0.97 22.36
N VAL A 158 -8.80 -0.93 21.24
CA VAL A 158 -8.54 -2.11 20.41
C VAL A 158 -7.04 -2.23 20.14
N GLY A 159 -6.44 -3.27 20.67
CA GLY A 159 -5.05 -3.66 20.35
C GLY A 159 -5.02 -4.83 19.36
N TYR A 160 -3.94 -4.92 18.58
CA TYR A 160 -3.70 -5.99 17.61
C TYR A 160 -2.56 -6.88 18.11
N ARG A 161 -2.92 -8.08 18.57
CA ARG A 161 -1.98 -9.05 19.13
C ARG A 161 -1.46 -10.00 18.05
N LEU A 162 -0.16 -10.13 17.97
CA LEU A 162 0.53 -11.02 17.06
C LEU A 162 0.47 -12.47 17.52
N PRO A 163 0.78 -13.46 16.66
CA PRO A 163 0.76 -14.89 17.04
C PRO A 163 1.71 -15.25 18.19
N ASP A 164 2.80 -14.51 18.38
CA ASP A 164 3.76 -14.67 19.49
C ASP A 164 3.28 -14.07 20.82
N GLY A 165 2.10 -13.43 20.83
CA GLY A 165 1.50 -12.78 21.99
C GLY A 165 1.90 -11.32 22.20
N SER A 166 2.86 -10.77 21.45
CA SER A 166 3.21 -9.36 21.47
C SER A 166 2.14 -8.50 20.78
N TYR A 167 2.22 -7.19 20.94
CA TYR A 167 1.31 -6.26 20.27
C TYR A 167 2.03 -5.51 19.15
N LEU A 168 1.30 -5.20 18.09
CA LEU A 168 1.83 -4.44 16.95
C LEU A 168 2.09 -2.96 17.33
N GLU A 169 1.42 -2.45 18.36
CA GLU A 169 1.68 -1.12 18.93
C GLU A 169 3.11 -1.01 19.47
N ASN A 170 3.73 0.16 19.32
CA ASN A 170 5.13 0.44 19.68
C ASN A 170 6.17 -0.46 18.97
N SER A 171 5.77 -1.16 17.93
CA SER A 171 6.65 -2.00 17.12
C SER A 171 6.89 -1.33 15.76
N GLN A 172 8.01 -0.62 15.63
CA GLN A 172 8.40 0.00 14.37
C GLN A 172 8.56 -1.05 13.27
N LEU A 173 8.00 -0.77 12.10
CA LEU A 173 8.12 -1.65 10.93
C LEU A 173 9.25 -1.15 10.02
N GLU A 174 10.37 -1.88 10.00
CA GLU A 174 11.47 -1.60 9.06
C GLU A 174 11.11 -2.08 7.65
N PRO A 175 11.37 -1.28 6.60
CA PRO A 175 11.26 -1.76 5.23
C PRO A 175 12.37 -2.76 4.89
N ASP A 176 12.12 -3.61 3.89
CA ASP A 176 13.14 -4.54 3.38
C ASP A 176 14.25 -3.78 2.64
N ILE A 177 13.91 -2.64 2.05
CA ILE A 177 14.85 -1.76 1.35
C ILE A 177 14.67 -0.34 1.89
N LYS A 178 15.61 0.07 2.72
CA LYS A 178 15.57 1.40 3.35
C LYS A 178 16.13 2.47 2.42
N VAL A 179 15.29 3.41 2.03
CA VAL A 179 15.66 4.53 1.18
C VAL A 179 14.81 5.77 1.50
N ALA A 180 15.47 6.90 1.67
CA ALA A 180 14.83 8.20 1.93
C ALA A 180 14.81 9.07 0.66
N ASN A 181 13.82 9.95 0.58
CA ASN A 181 13.88 11.10 -0.30
C ASN A 181 14.57 12.25 0.43
N SER A 182 15.68 12.75 -0.09
CA SER A 182 16.32 13.94 0.49
C SER A 182 15.53 15.21 0.14
N PRO A 183 15.62 16.29 0.95
CA PRO A 183 14.99 17.56 0.63
C PRO A 183 15.40 18.08 -0.76
N GLU A 184 16.67 17.89 -1.15
CA GLU A 184 17.20 18.32 -2.43
C GLU A 184 16.56 17.57 -3.61
N THR A 185 16.29 16.26 -3.47
CA THR A 185 15.62 15.48 -4.52
C THR A 185 14.15 15.88 -4.63
N ILE A 186 13.47 16.09 -3.48
CA ILE A 186 12.06 16.51 -3.45
C ILE A 186 11.88 17.87 -4.15
N VAL A 187 12.75 18.84 -3.87
CA VAL A 187 12.68 20.20 -4.49
C VAL A 187 12.86 20.12 -6.01
N LYS A 188 13.65 19.18 -6.50
CA LYS A 188 13.82 18.92 -7.95
C LYS A 188 12.65 18.14 -8.57
N GLY A 189 11.67 17.71 -7.76
CA GLY A 189 10.54 16.88 -8.20
C GLY A 189 10.92 15.42 -8.43
N GLU A 190 12.09 14.99 -7.98
CA GLU A 190 12.57 13.61 -8.05
C GLU A 190 11.98 12.78 -6.89
N ASP A 191 11.86 11.46 -7.09
CA ASP A 191 11.35 10.52 -6.11
C ASP A 191 12.23 9.27 -6.08
N THR A 192 13.26 9.31 -5.23
CA THR A 192 14.24 8.22 -5.10
C THR A 192 13.58 6.95 -4.56
N GLN A 193 12.69 7.06 -3.58
CA GLN A 193 11.97 5.92 -3.02
C GLN A 193 11.17 5.19 -4.09
N LEU A 194 10.38 5.92 -4.86
CA LEU A 194 9.57 5.34 -5.92
C LEU A 194 10.41 4.74 -7.04
N LYS A 195 11.51 5.40 -7.40
CA LYS A 195 12.44 4.90 -8.42
C LYS A 195 13.07 3.58 -8.00
N VAL A 196 13.54 3.47 -6.77
CA VAL A 196 14.09 2.22 -6.21
C VAL A 196 13.03 1.12 -6.19
N ALA A 197 11.78 1.43 -5.82
CA ALA A 197 10.69 0.46 -5.85
C ALA A 197 10.45 -0.09 -7.26
N VAL A 198 10.46 0.77 -8.27
CA VAL A 198 10.34 0.36 -9.69
C VAL A 198 11.50 -0.56 -10.10
N GLU A 199 12.75 -0.15 -9.80
CA GLU A 199 13.94 -0.92 -10.16
C GLU A 199 13.95 -2.30 -9.50
N GLU A 200 13.57 -2.39 -8.24
CA GLU A 200 13.54 -3.65 -7.48
C GLU A 200 12.42 -4.59 -7.96
N LEU A 201 11.26 -4.05 -8.33
CA LEU A 201 10.18 -4.86 -8.88
C LEU A 201 10.53 -5.36 -10.30
N LEU A 202 11.17 -4.54 -11.13
CA LEU A 202 11.67 -4.98 -12.44
C LEU A 202 12.72 -6.08 -12.31
N LYS A 203 13.66 -5.98 -11.37
CA LYS A 203 14.63 -7.06 -11.08
C LYS A 203 13.96 -8.37 -10.66
N GLU A 204 12.81 -8.30 -10.00
CA GLU A 204 12.05 -9.49 -9.62
C GLU A 204 11.37 -10.14 -10.83
N LEU A 205 10.84 -9.33 -11.74
CA LEU A 205 10.18 -9.79 -12.96
C LEU A 205 11.15 -10.39 -13.99
N ASP A 206 12.42 -9.97 -13.95
CA ASP A 206 13.45 -10.39 -14.92
C ASP A 206 14.24 -11.64 -14.45
N LYS A 207 13.87 -12.25 -13.31
CA LYS A 207 14.43 -13.51 -12.80
C LYS A 207 13.75 -14.72 -13.41
#